data_597b6f12af0c22bcffd21c202d4486cf
#
_entry.id   597b6f12af0c22bcffd21c202d4486cf
#
_cell.length_a   1.000
_cell.length_b   1.000
_cell.length_c   1.000
_cell.angle_alpha   90.00
_cell.angle_beta   90.00
_cell.angle_gamma   90.00
#
_symmetry.space_group_name_H-M   'P 1'
#
loop_
_entity.id
_entity.type
_entity.pdbx_description
1 polymer ?
#
loop_
_entity_poly.entity_id
_entity_poly.type
_entity_poly.pdbx_seq_one_letter_code
_entity_poly.pdbx_strand_id
1 'polypeptide(L)'
;MKFLISIIFYLLFTINSSFSFEQNPEQGDIGTGGREDSTFMNPKNSNIKKGKDALKQALKLTKKNKLKKANKKFEKALKYFVLAYENFPEDIELLNQLGFTYNLVGDYLMSEIYYQEALIIDPKNPIINQRLGELYINTQRMELAKERLKVLSLCNCEEYINLKKII
;
A
#
# COMPACT_ATOMS: atom_id res chain seq x y z
N MET A 1 21.76 37.10 -2.68
CA MET A 1 20.74 36.06 -2.56
C MET A 1 21.25 34.61 -2.66
N LYS A 2 22.52 34.35 -2.97
CA LYS A 2 23.07 32.98 -3.06
C LYS A 2 23.70 32.44 -1.78
N PHE A 3 23.90 33.28 -0.75
CA PHE A 3 24.53 32.89 0.51
C PHE A 3 23.54 32.38 1.58
N LEU A 4 22.23 32.67 1.46
CA LEU A 4 21.21 32.24 2.44
C LEU A 4 20.74 30.80 2.22
N ILE A 5 20.86 30.25 1.01
CA ILE A 5 20.44 28.86 0.71
C ILE A 5 21.43 27.83 1.25
N SER A 6 22.71 28.20 1.37
CA SER A 6 23.76 27.30 1.89
C SER A 6 23.67 27.05 3.39
N ILE A 7 23.13 28.01 4.15
CA ILE A 7 23.02 27.90 5.62
C ILE A 7 21.82 27.01 6.03
N ILE A 8 20.76 26.99 5.24
CA ILE A 8 19.59 26.14 5.51
C ILE A 8 19.92 24.65 5.30
N PHE A 9 20.79 24.34 4.34
CA PHE A 9 21.21 22.94 4.10
C PHE A 9 22.15 22.41 5.19
N TYR A 10 22.90 23.29 5.91
CA TYR A 10 23.81 22.87 6.96
C TYR A 10 23.10 22.63 8.31
N LEU A 11 21.96 23.26 8.55
CA LEU A 11 21.17 23.10 9.78
C LEU A 11 20.28 21.86 9.78
N LEU A 12 20.03 21.23 8.64
CA LEU A 12 19.25 19.99 8.55
C LEU A 12 20.11 18.72 8.77
N PHE A 13 21.43 18.84 8.86
CA PHE A 13 22.35 17.69 8.97
C PHE A 13 22.85 17.41 10.40
N THR A 14 22.42 18.16 11.42
CA THR A 14 22.92 18.02 12.79
C THR A 14 21.93 17.46 13.80
N ILE A 15 20.80 16.86 13.36
CA ILE A 15 19.94 16.11 14.27
C ILE A 15 20.25 14.61 14.14
N ASN A 16 21.47 14.24 14.58
CA ASN A 16 21.80 12.86 14.93
C ASN A 16 21.36 12.63 16.37
N SER A 17 20.09 12.34 16.61
CA SER A 17 19.67 11.79 17.88
C SER A 17 19.86 10.28 17.84
N SER A 18 20.87 9.83 18.56
CA SER A 18 21.14 8.43 18.85
C SER A 18 19.93 7.82 19.58
N PHE A 19 19.10 7.10 18.86
CA PHE A 19 18.07 6.25 19.47
C PHE A 19 18.71 4.92 19.80
N SER A 20 19.12 4.78 21.07
CA SER A 20 19.61 3.50 21.62
C SER A 20 18.42 2.58 21.81
N PHE A 21 18.35 1.53 21.00
CA PHE A 21 17.42 0.43 21.21
C PHE A 21 17.98 -0.49 22.31
N GLU A 22 17.34 -0.44 23.45
CA GLU A 22 17.66 -1.29 24.60
C GLU A 22 17.08 -2.70 24.35
N GLN A 23 17.95 -3.64 24.04
CA GLN A 23 17.61 -5.07 23.95
C GLN A 23 17.47 -5.65 25.36
N ASN A 24 16.27 -6.05 25.70
CA ASN A 24 16.02 -6.85 26.90
C ASN A 24 15.96 -8.33 26.49
N PRO A 25 16.89 -9.19 26.93
CA PRO A 25 16.80 -10.61 26.67
C PRO A 25 16.02 -11.28 27.80
N GLU A 26 14.72 -11.48 27.64
CA GLU A 26 14.02 -12.46 28.48
C GLU A 26 14.21 -13.86 27.91
N GLN A 27 14.98 -14.61 28.65
CA GLN A 27 15.25 -16.04 28.53
C GLN A 27 14.04 -16.76 29.18
N GLY A 28 13.28 -17.52 28.41
CA GLY A 28 12.09 -18.26 28.88
C GLY A 28 11.88 -19.56 28.14
N ASP A 29 12.37 -20.59 28.73
CA ASP A 29 11.86 -21.97 28.84
C ASP A 29 11.66 -22.82 27.56
N ILE A 30 12.48 -23.88 27.53
CA ILE A 30 12.45 -24.99 26.57
C ILE A 30 11.36 -25.99 27.01
N GLY A 31 10.19 -25.89 26.39
CA GLY A 31 9.15 -26.92 26.47
C GLY A 31 9.23 -27.85 25.27
N THR A 32 9.80 -29.03 25.45
CA THR A 32 9.79 -30.14 24.51
C THR A 32 8.35 -30.72 24.43
N GLY A 33 7.69 -30.50 23.31
CA GLY A 33 6.39 -31.14 23.02
C GLY A 33 6.17 -31.18 21.51
N GLY A 34 6.55 -32.29 20.87
CA GLY A 34 6.45 -32.48 19.43
C GLY A 34 5.02 -32.40 18.91
N ARG A 35 4.89 -31.66 17.81
CA ARG A 35 3.98 -31.99 16.69
C ARG A 35 4.56 -31.28 15.48
N GLU A 36 5.10 -32.09 14.56
CA GLU A 36 5.47 -31.68 13.24
C GLU A 36 4.20 -31.24 12.48
N ASP A 37 4.03 -29.93 12.35
CA ASP A 37 3.29 -29.31 11.29
C ASP A 37 3.99 -28.00 10.95
N SER A 38 5.19 -28.16 10.39
CA SER A 38 6.03 -27.07 9.92
C SER A 38 5.57 -26.62 8.52
N THR A 39 4.38 -26.09 8.41
CA THR A 39 4.15 -25.06 7.41
C THR A 39 4.88 -23.82 7.90
N PHE A 40 6.14 -23.68 7.54
CA PHE A 40 6.90 -22.45 7.63
C PHE A 40 6.14 -21.38 6.86
N MET A 41 5.16 -20.75 7.51
CA MET A 41 4.47 -19.62 6.91
C MET A 41 5.50 -18.51 6.76
N ASN A 42 5.95 -18.31 5.53
CA ASN A 42 6.78 -17.16 5.18
C ASN A 42 6.15 -15.90 5.80
N PRO A 43 6.86 -15.13 6.65
CA PRO A 43 6.33 -13.93 7.32
C PRO A 43 5.64 -12.95 6.35
N LYS A 44 6.12 -12.87 5.11
CA LYS A 44 5.50 -12.15 4.00
C LYS A 44 4.03 -12.56 3.82
N ASN A 45 3.81 -13.85 3.61
CA ASN A 45 2.47 -14.36 3.33
C ASN A 45 1.52 -14.19 4.53
N SER A 46 2.05 -14.23 5.77
CA SER A 46 1.26 -14.04 6.99
C SER A 46 0.70 -12.62 7.09
N ASN A 47 1.51 -11.57 6.92
CA ASN A 47 1.05 -10.18 7.03
C ASN A 47 0.16 -9.79 5.85
N ILE A 48 0.51 -10.15 4.63
CA ILE A 48 -0.34 -9.90 3.45
C ILE A 48 -1.70 -10.57 3.64
N LYS A 49 -1.74 -11.82 4.07
CA LYS A 49 -3.00 -12.54 4.34
C LYS A 49 -3.84 -11.84 5.41
N LYS A 50 -3.25 -11.47 6.55
CA LYS A 50 -3.95 -10.74 7.63
C LYS A 50 -4.49 -9.40 7.13
N GLY A 51 -3.73 -8.68 6.30
CA GLY A 51 -4.15 -7.45 5.64
C GLY A 51 -5.36 -7.65 4.73
N LYS A 52 -5.29 -8.65 3.83
CA LYS A 52 -6.41 -9.02 2.93
C LYS A 52 -7.66 -9.44 3.70
N ASP A 53 -7.53 -10.21 4.77
CA ASP A 53 -8.67 -10.63 5.61
C ASP A 53 -9.32 -9.42 6.31
N ALA A 54 -8.51 -8.50 6.82
CA ALA A 54 -9.01 -7.27 7.43
C ALA A 54 -9.71 -6.36 6.40
N LEU A 55 -9.13 -6.20 5.21
CA LEU A 55 -9.72 -5.45 4.10
C LEU A 55 -11.06 -6.05 3.67
N LYS A 56 -11.15 -7.37 3.51
CA LYS A 56 -12.40 -8.07 3.18
C LYS A 56 -13.48 -7.81 4.23
N GLN A 57 -13.11 -7.82 5.52
CA GLN A 57 -14.04 -7.50 6.61
C GLN A 57 -14.49 -6.03 6.56
N ALA A 58 -13.57 -5.09 6.26
CA ALA A 58 -13.87 -3.67 6.10
C ALA A 58 -14.90 -3.45 4.99
N LEU A 59 -14.66 -3.99 3.81
CA LEU A 59 -15.58 -3.90 2.66
C LEU A 59 -16.96 -4.48 2.97
N LYS A 60 -17.03 -5.62 3.69
CA LYS A 60 -18.30 -6.20 4.15
C LYS A 60 -19.06 -5.28 5.12
N LEU A 61 -18.32 -4.59 5.99
CA LEU A 61 -18.91 -3.64 6.95
C LEU A 61 -19.38 -2.37 6.26
N THR A 62 -18.65 -1.88 5.27
CA THR A 62 -19.05 -0.73 4.42
C THR A 62 -20.37 -1.02 3.71
N LYS A 63 -20.50 -2.20 3.07
CA LYS A 63 -21.75 -2.64 2.43
C LYS A 63 -22.95 -2.71 3.41
N LYS A 64 -22.67 -2.91 4.70
CA LYS A 64 -23.69 -2.93 5.78
C LYS A 64 -23.87 -1.55 6.44
N ASN A 65 -23.31 -0.49 5.86
CA ASN A 65 -23.33 0.89 6.40
C ASN A 65 -22.79 1.01 7.85
N LYS A 66 -21.87 0.09 8.25
CA LYS A 66 -21.23 0.12 9.57
C LYS A 66 -19.88 0.84 9.51
N LEU A 67 -19.88 2.11 9.06
CA LEU A 67 -18.68 2.87 8.67
C LEU A 67 -17.62 2.96 9.77
N LYS A 68 -18.00 3.26 11.02
CA LYS A 68 -17.05 3.33 12.16
C LYS A 68 -16.30 2.01 12.37
N LYS A 69 -16.99 0.86 12.19
CA LYS A 69 -16.36 -0.46 12.31
C LYS A 69 -15.53 -0.79 11.08
N ALA A 70 -15.97 -0.35 9.89
CA ALA A 70 -15.23 -0.52 8.65
C ALA A 70 -13.88 0.22 8.71
N ASN A 71 -13.86 1.48 9.16
CA ASN A 71 -12.64 2.27 9.28
C ASN A 71 -11.59 1.60 10.17
N LYS A 72 -11.98 1.08 11.34
CA LYS A 72 -11.07 0.29 12.21
C LYS A 72 -10.49 -0.94 11.50
N LYS A 73 -11.21 -1.52 10.56
CA LYS A 73 -10.72 -2.67 9.79
C LYS A 73 -9.83 -2.26 8.63
N PHE A 74 -10.08 -1.10 8.00
CA PHE A 74 -9.16 -0.51 7.02
C PHE A 74 -7.82 -0.15 7.67
N GLU A 75 -7.82 0.53 8.82
CA GLU A 75 -6.61 0.82 9.60
C GLU A 75 -5.82 -0.46 9.93
N LYS A 76 -6.54 -1.52 10.35
CA LYS A 76 -5.91 -2.81 10.61
C LYS A 76 -5.31 -3.43 9.36
N ALA A 77 -5.97 -3.32 8.20
CA ALA A 77 -5.45 -3.80 6.93
C ALA A 77 -4.17 -3.04 6.54
N LEU A 78 -4.19 -1.70 6.61
CA LEU A 78 -3.03 -0.85 6.34
C LEU A 78 -1.85 -1.21 7.25
N LYS A 79 -2.07 -1.38 8.56
CA LYS A 79 -1.01 -1.79 9.48
C LYS A 79 -0.30 -3.08 9.02
N TYR A 80 -1.06 -4.09 8.61
CA TYR A 80 -0.45 -5.34 8.15
C TYR A 80 0.24 -5.21 6.79
N PHE A 81 -0.32 -4.42 5.86
CA PHE A 81 0.31 -4.19 4.57
C PHE A 81 1.59 -3.39 4.69
N VAL A 82 1.63 -2.36 5.56
CA VAL A 82 2.86 -1.58 5.83
C VAL A 82 3.94 -2.48 6.44
N LEU A 83 3.61 -3.33 7.43
CA LEU A 83 4.55 -4.30 7.99
C LEU A 83 5.08 -5.31 6.95
N ALA A 84 4.27 -5.64 5.94
CA ALA A 84 4.74 -6.48 4.85
C ALA A 84 5.64 -5.69 3.88
N TYR A 85 5.31 -4.43 3.61
CA TYR A 85 6.05 -3.55 2.71
C TYR A 85 7.48 -3.27 3.20
N GLU A 86 7.70 -3.13 4.50
CA GLU A 86 9.05 -2.96 5.09
C GLU A 86 10.04 -4.06 4.64
N ASN A 87 9.53 -5.26 4.36
CA ASN A 87 10.37 -6.39 3.95
C ASN A 87 10.28 -6.72 2.45
N PHE A 88 9.23 -6.25 1.78
CA PHE A 88 8.92 -6.59 0.38
C PHE A 88 8.42 -5.37 -0.39
N PRO A 89 9.22 -4.29 -0.49
CA PRO A 89 8.78 -3.04 -1.11
C PRO A 89 8.51 -3.16 -2.63
N GLU A 90 9.10 -4.14 -3.30
CA GLU A 90 8.92 -4.36 -4.73
C GLU A 90 7.80 -5.37 -5.08
N ASP A 91 6.99 -5.77 -4.10
CA ASP A 91 5.86 -6.66 -4.36
C ASP A 91 4.69 -5.89 -4.96
N ILE A 92 4.49 -6.02 -6.27
CA ILE A 92 3.43 -5.31 -7.02
C ILE A 92 2.04 -5.58 -6.44
N GLU A 93 1.75 -6.80 -6.01
CA GLU A 93 0.46 -7.12 -5.41
C GLU A 93 0.26 -6.38 -4.08
N LEU A 94 1.29 -6.32 -3.25
CA LEU A 94 1.26 -5.58 -2.00
C LEU A 94 1.10 -4.07 -2.23
N LEU A 95 1.85 -3.49 -3.16
CA LEU A 95 1.72 -2.09 -3.57
C LEU A 95 0.30 -1.78 -4.06
N ASN A 96 -0.28 -2.68 -4.83
CA ASN A 96 -1.67 -2.59 -5.27
C ASN A 96 -2.67 -2.63 -4.09
N GLN A 97 -2.45 -3.49 -3.09
CA GLN A 97 -3.31 -3.55 -1.90
C GLN A 97 -3.18 -2.29 -1.04
N LEU A 98 -1.97 -1.74 -0.89
CA LEU A 98 -1.72 -0.47 -0.20
C LEU A 98 -2.43 0.68 -0.92
N GLY A 99 -2.18 0.89 -2.21
CA GLY A 99 -2.83 1.92 -3.00
C GLY A 99 -4.36 1.84 -2.93
N PHE A 100 -4.91 0.64 -3.09
CA PHE A 100 -6.36 0.42 -3.02
C PHE A 100 -6.92 0.74 -1.63
N THR A 101 -6.26 0.31 -0.56
CA THR A 101 -6.76 0.54 0.79
C THR A 101 -6.66 2.00 1.18
N TYR A 102 -5.59 2.71 0.80
CA TYR A 102 -5.46 4.16 0.99
C TYR A 102 -6.54 4.94 0.22
N ASN A 103 -6.86 4.55 -1.02
CA ASN A 103 -7.97 5.15 -1.77
C ASN A 103 -9.30 5.01 -1.02
N LEU A 104 -9.58 3.83 -0.46
CA LEU A 104 -10.82 3.57 0.29
C LEU A 104 -10.95 4.37 1.59
N VAL A 105 -9.85 4.75 2.22
CA VAL A 105 -9.87 5.61 3.41
C VAL A 105 -9.79 7.10 3.08
N GLY A 106 -9.67 7.45 1.78
CA GLY A 106 -9.63 8.83 1.30
C GLY A 106 -8.24 9.47 1.32
N ASP A 107 -7.19 8.72 1.61
CA ASP A 107 -5.81 9.18 1.49
C ASP A 107 -5.32 8.99 0.05
N TYR A 108 -5.77 9.89 -0.83
CA TYR A 108 -5.50 9.83 -2.26
C TYR A 108 -4.03 10.05 -2.59
N LEU A 109 -3.29 10.80 -1.75
CA LEU A 109 -1.86 11.01 -1.94
C LEU A 109 -1.07 9.71 -1.76
N MET A 110 -1.30 9.02 -0.65
CA MET A 110 -0.63 7.74 -0.40
C MET A 110 -1.07 6.66 -1.40
N SER A 111 -2.35 6.66 -1.80
CA SER A 111 -2.84 5.78 -2.85
C SER A 111 -2.08 5.97 -4.16
N GLU A 112 -1.90 7.21 -4.60
CA GLU A 112 -1.16 7.55 -5.82
C GLU A 112 0.30 7.11 -5.75
N ILE A 113 0.98 7.38 -4.61
CA ILE A 113 2.37 6.99 -4.40
C ILE A 113 2.55 5.49 -4.62
N TYR A 114 1.76 4.65 -3.95
CA TYR A 114 1.90 3.19 -4.07
C TYR A 114 1.54 2.66 -5.45
N TYR A 115 0.56 3.25 -6.15
CA TYR A 115 0.29 2.87 -7.53
C TYR A 115 1.42 3.28 -8.48
N GLN A 116 2.03 4.46 -8.27
CA GLN A 116 3.18 4.89 -9.07
C GLN A 116 4.40 4.00 -8.81
N GLU A 117 4.70 3.63 -7.57
CA GLU A 117 5.75 2.66 -7.25
C GLU A 117 5.52 1.32 -7.98
N ALA A 118 4.29 0.81 -7.97
CA ALA A 118 3.96 -0.40 -8.71
C ALA A 118 4.17 -0.26 -10.22
N LEU A 119 3.88 0.93 -10.79
CA LEU A 119 4.10 1.21 -12.23
C LEU A 119 5.56 1.48 -12.58
N ILE A 120 6.43 1.79 -11.62
CA ILE A 120 7.88 1.79 -11.85
C ILE A 120 8.37 0.37 -12.13
N ILE A 121 7.80 -0.64 -11.44
CA ILE A 121 8.17 -2.05 -11.60
C ILE A 121 7.52 -2.65 -12.85
N ASP A 122 6.22 -2.42 -13.04
CA ASP A 122 5.46 -2.89 -14.20
C ASP A 122 4.61 -1.76 -14.81
N PRO A 123 5.18 -0.96 -15.73
CA PRO A 123 4.52 0.21 -16.30
C PRO A 123 3.23 -0.09 -17.07
N LYS A 124 3.06 -1.33 -17.52
CA LYS A 124 1.90 -1.76 -18.31
C LYS A 124 0.89 -2.57 -17.51
N ASN A 125 1.07 -2.71 -16.21
CA ASN A 125 0.15 -3.46 -15.35
C ASN A 125 -1.29 -2.96 -15.53
N PRO A 126 -2.22 -3.79 -16.04
CA PRO A 126 -3.55 -3.30 -16.38
C PRO A 126 -4.35 -2.89 -15.15
N ILE A 127 -4.31 -3.70 -14.09
CA ILE A 127 -5.06 -3.43 -12.86
C ILE A 127 -4.60 -2.11 -12.22
N ILE A 128 -3.29 -1.86 -12.16
CA ILE A 128 -2.74 -0.65 -11.55
C ILE A 128 -3.08 0.58 -12.40
N ASN A 129 -2.94 0.51 -13.74
CA ASN A 129 -3.29 1.62 -14.62
C ASN A 129 -4.78 1.94 -14.54
N GLN A 130 -5.68 0.95 -14.48
CA GLN A 130 -7.10 1.19 -14.25
C GLN A 130 -7.34 1.91 -12.93
N ARG A 131 -6.82 1.40 -11.82
CA ARG A 131 -7.03 1.97 -10.47
C ARG A 131 -6.48 3.37 -10.32
N LEU A 132 -5.31 3.62 -10.89
CA LEU A 132 -4.74 4.97 -10.91
C LEU A 132 -5.56 5.92 -11.79
N GLY A 133 -6.09 5.44 -12.93
CA GLY A 133 -7.03 6.20 -13.75
C GLY A 133 -8.30 6.56 -13.00
N GLU A 134 -8.91 5.60 -12.28
CA GLU A 134 -10.08 5.83 -11.42
C GLU A 134 -9.77 6.85 -10.30
N LEU A 135 -8.59 6.76 -9.67
CA LEU A 135 -8.12 7.73 -8.68
C LEU A 135 -8.03 9.13 -9.27
N TYR A 136 -7.50 9.28 -10.49
CA TYR A 136 -7.40 10.56 -11.16
C TYR A 136 -8.77 11.16 -11.52
N ILE A 137 -9.75 10.33 -11.90
CA ILE A 137 -11.13 10.79 -12.10
C ILE A 137 -11.71 11.30 -10.77
N ASN A 138 -11.58 10.52 -9.69
CA ASN A 138 -12.10 10.87 -8.37
C ASN A 138 -11.47 12.14 -7.80
N THR A 139 -10.26 12.48 -8.22
CA THR A 139 -9.53 13.69 -7.82
C THR A 139 -9.59 14.80 -8.88
N GLN A 140 -10.50 14.70 -9.87
CA GLN A 140 -10.74 15.69 -10.93
C GLN A 140 -9.54 15.95 -11.84
N ARG A 141 -8.64 14.99 -11.98
CA ARG A 141 -7.44 15.04 -12.82
C ARG A 141 -7.66 14.25 -14.12
N MET A 142 -8.65 14.66 -14.91
CA MET A 142 -9.15 13.93 -16.08
C MET A 142 -8.07 13.64 -17.14
N GLU A 143 -7.14 14.57 -17.37
CA GLU A 143 -6.11 14.38 -18.39
C GLU A 143 -5.15 13.23 -18.00
N LEU A 144 -4.81 13.12 -16.72
CA LEU A 144 -4.00 11.99 -16.22
C LEU A 144 -4.76 10.65 -16.33
N ALA A 145 -6.07 10.66 -16.12
CA ALA A 145 -6.90 9.47 -16.34
C ALA A 145 -6.89 9.02 -17.80
N LYS A 146 -6.96 9.94 -18.75
CA LYS A 146 -6.86 9.66 -20.20
C LYS A 146 -5.49 9.09 -20.58
N GLU A 147 -4.41 9.55 -19.94
CA GLU A 147 -3.08 8.96 -20.13
C GLU A 147 -3.05 7.50 -19.71
N ARG A 148 -3.64 7.14 -18.57
CA ARG A 148 -3.76 5.74 -18.14
C ARG A 148 -4.62 4.92 -19.11
N LEU A 149 -5.72 5.48 -19.60
CA LEU A 149 -6.54 4.82 -20.61
C LEU A 149 -5.75 4.56 -21.91
N LYS A 150 -4.90 5.50 -22.32
CA LYS A 150 -4.02 5.33 -23.49
C LYS A 150 -3.03 4.17 -23.28
N VAL A 151 -2.45 4.01 -22.11
CA VAL A 151 -1.60 2.84 -21.79
C VAL A 151 -2.41 1.55 -21.91
N LEU A 152 -3.61 1.51 -21.37
CA LEU A 152 -4.50 0.35 -21.42
C LEU A 152 -5.00 0.03 -22.83
N SER A 153 -5.04 0.98 -23.76
CA SER A 153 -5.48 0.72 -25.12
C SER A 153 -4.61 -0.28 -25.88
N LEU A 154 -3.42 -0.56 -25.35
CA LEU A 154 -2.49 -1.54 -25.92
C LEU A 154 -2.75 -2.98 -25.44
N CYS A 155 -3.61 -3.17 -24.45
CA CYS A 155 -4.05 -4.49 -24.00
C CYS A 155 -5.47 -4.80 -24.50
N ASN A 156 -5.73 -6.06 -24.77
CA ASN A 156 -7.09 -6.55 -24.99
C ASN A 156 -7.67 -7.03 -23.65
N CYS A 157 -7.86 -6.09 -22.71
CA CYS A 157 -8.13 -6.38 -21.30
C CYS A 157 -9.41 -5.70 -20.81
N GLU A 158 -10.00 -6.25 -19.77
CA GLU A 158 -11.24 -5.75 -19.15
C GLU A 158 -11.02 -4.38 -18.51
N GLU A 159 -9.82 -4.13 -17.98
CA GLU A 159 -9.43 -2.87 -17.34
C GLU A 159 -9.54 -1.67 -18.29
N TYR A 160 -9.19 -1.87 -19.57
CA TYR A 160 -9.42 -0.83 -20.60
C TYR A 160 -10.89 -0.51 -20.75
N ILE A 161 -11.74 -1.55 -20.86
CA ILE A 161 -13.18 -1.38 -21.04
C ILE A 161 -13.79 -0.68 -19.83
N ASN A 162 -13.37 -1.08 -18.61
CA ASN A 162 -13.86 -0.52 -17.37
C ASN A 162 -13.50 0.96 -17.23
N LEU A 163 -12.24 1.32 -17.46
CA LEU A 163 -11.80 2.72 -17.35
C LEU A 163 -12.43 3.60 -18.45
N LYS A 164 -12.53 3.09 -19.69
CA LYS A 164 -13.16 3.80 -20.80
C LYS A 164 -14.63 4.14 -20.58
N LYS A 165 -15.32 3.33 -19.78
CA LYS A 165 -16.75 3.53 -19.48
C LYS A 165 -17.03 4.73 -18.57
N ILE A 166 -16.03 5.14 -17.79
CA ILE A 166 -16.17 6.17 -16.76
C ILE A 166 -15.43 7.47 -17.09
N ILE A 167 -14.64 7.51 -18.17
CA ILE A 167 -14.08 8.71 -18.81
C ILE A 167 -15.07 9.27 -19.82
#